data_a6993e1ba888d84d2cfe42087db14f9d
#
_entry.id   a6993e1ba888d84d2cfe42087db14f9d
#
_cell.length_a   1.000
_cell.length_b   1.000
_cell.length_c   1.000
_cell.angle_alpha   90.00
_cell.angle_beta   90.00
_cell.angle_gamma   90.00
#
_symmetry.space_group_name_H-M   'P 1'
#
loop_
_entity.id
_entity.type
_entity.pdbx_description
1 polymer ?
#
loop_
_entity_poly.entity_id
_entity_poly.type
_entity_poly.pdbx_seq_one_letter_code
_entity_poly.pdbx_strand_id
1 'polypeptide(L)'
;MKITEETELITYGIHFDEEKFKPAKQSKERSYINKPDGGLWCSPVESEWGWIDWCTAENFRTGSLKSGTKFKIKKDAKLLVISCYDDLLAALKKYGTRDFRFLYHEKVLNFDAIIHDGYDGMYLTEIGNYQCHLPMNGPAWASDLNAWDCESLVLFNKDIICDITYFGEKEE
;
A
#
# COMPACT_ATOMS: atom_id res chain seq x y z
N MET A 1 2.51 -10.37 9.50
CA MET A 1 1.28 -11.18 9.30
C MET A 1 1.19 -11.64 7.86
N LYS A 2 0.45 -12.73 7.55
CA LYS A 2 0.15 -13.16 6.17
C LYS A 2 -1.30 -12.83 5.86
N ILE A 3 -1.56 -12.12 4.77
CA ILE A 3 -2.92 -11.86 4.30
C ILE A 3 -3.50 -13.13 3.69
N THR A 4 -4.70 -13.50 4.11
CA THR A 4 -5.50 -14.64 3.62
C THR A 4 -6.92 -14.19 3.35
N GLU A 5 -7.76 -15.06 2.80
CA GLU A 5 -9.20 -14.82 2.60
C GLU A 5 -9.98 -14.59 3.91
N GLU A 6 -9.38 -14.95 5.06
CA GLU A 6 -10.00 -14.71 6.37
C GLU A 6 -9.54 -13.39 7.01
N THR A 7 -8.49 -12.75 6.47
CA THR A 7 -7.97 -11.50 7.01
C THR A 7 -8.95 -10.36 6.74
N GLU A 8 -9.47 -9.74 7.80
CA GLU A 8 -10.28 -8.53 7.69
C GLU A 8 -9.37 -7.31 7.46
N LEU A 9 -9.66 -6.57 6.41
CA LEU A 9 -8.97 -5.35 6.03
C LEU A 9 -9.87 -4.14 6.31
N ILE A 10 -9.26 -2.99 6.57
CA ILE A 10 -9.97 -1.75 6.89
C ILE A 10 -9.37 -0.56 6.13
N THR A 11 -10.26 0.26 5.58
CA THR A 11 -9.93 1.62 5.12
C THR A 11 -10.76 2.63 5.91
N TYR A 12 -10.12 3.72 6.34
CA TYR A 12 -10.75 4.78 7.11
C TYR A 12 -11.08 6.00 6.25
N GLY A 13 -12.18 6.68 6.57
CA GLY A 13 -12.64 7.87 5.86
C GLY A 13 -13.21 7.62 4.47
N ILE A 14 -13.35 6.34 4.08
CA ILE A 14 -13.85 5.97 2.76
C ILE A 14 -14.93 4.90 2.90
N HIS A 15 -16.16 5.20 2.47
CA HIS A 15 -17.15 4.18 2.16
C HIS A 15 -16.89 3.74 0.73
N PHE A 16 -16.36 2.52 0.58
CA PHE A 16 -15.97 1.97 -0.72
C PHE A 16 -17.16 1.96 -1.69
N ASP A 17 -16.91 2.45 -2.89
CA ASP A 17 -17.89 2.55 -3.95
C ASP A 17 -17.24 2.03 -5.24
N GLU A 18 -17.70 0.90 -5.74
CA GLU A 18 -17.14 0.26 -6.93
C GLU A 18 -17.17 1.14 -8.17
N GLU A 19 -18.18 2.02 -8.30
CA GLU A 19 -18.32 2.92 -9.44
C GLU A 19 -17.29 4.06 -9.40
N LYS A 20 -16.85 4.44 -8.19
CA LYS A 20 -15.86 5.49 -7.96
C LYS A 20 -14.42 4.96 -7.84
N PHE A 21 -14.25 3.64 -7.84
CA PHE A 21 -12.92 3.04 -7.73
C PHE A 21 -12.04 3.45 -8.91
N LYS A 22 -10.84 3.89 -8.59
CA LYS A 22 -9.81 4.21 -9.59
C LYS A 22 -8.73 3.14 -9.52
N PRO A 23 -8.55 2.31 -10.57
CA PRO A 23 -7.46 1.33 -10.60
C PRO A 23 -6.10 1.98 -10.36
N ALA A 24 -5.23 1.24 -9.68
CA ALA A 24 -3.88 1.73 -9.46
C ALA A 24 -3.10 1.80 -10.78
N LYS A 25 -2.21 2.77 -10.87
CA LYS A 25 -1.29 2.96 -12.01
C LYS A 25 -0.02 3.66 -11.54
N GLN A 26 1.01 3.64 -12.38
CA GLN A 26 2.21 4.41 -12.09
C GLN A 26 1.88 5.90 -11.94
N SER A 27 2.33 6.50 -10.84
CA SER A 27 2.22 7.95 -10.66
C SER A 27 3.21 8.67 -11.59
N LYS A 28 2.70 9.63 -12.37
CA LYS A 28 3.53 10.50 -13.20
C LYS A 28 4.09 11.68 -12.39
N GLU A 29 3.38 12.09 -11.36
CA GLU A 29 3.73 13.26 -10.54
C GLU A 29 4.56 12.87 -9.31
N ARG A 30 4.29 11.69 -8.75
CA ARG A 30 4.88 11.20 -7.49
C ARG A 30 5.66 9.90 -7.64
N SER A 31 6.19 9.60 -8.83
CA SER A 31 6.95 8.37 -9.07
C SER A 31 8.18 8.23 -8.16
N TYR A 32 8.65 9.34 -7.58
CA TYR A 32 9.80 9.39 -6.67
C TYR A 32 9.52 8.88 -5.25
N ILE A 33 8.27 8.61 -4.88
CA ILE A 33 7.92 8.20 -3.51
C ILE A 33 7.43 6.75 -3.41
N ASN A 34 7.69 5.92 -4.41
CA ASN A 34 7.26 4.52 -4.43
C ASN A 34 5.77 4.30 -4.05
N LYS A 35 4.88 5.19 -4.52
CA LYS A 35 3.42 5.08 -4.35
C LYS A 35 2.72 5.12 -5.70
N PRO A 36 1.73 4.25 -5.96
CA PRO A 36 0.87 4.37 -7.15
C PRO A 36 -0.13 5.51 -6.98
N ASP A 37 -0.66 6.00 -8.10
CA ASP A 37 -1.91 6.76 -8.13
C ASP A 37 -3.08 5.78 -8.17
N GLY A 38 -4.16 6.10 -7.47
CA GLY A 38 -5.33 5.22 -7.38
C GLY A 38 -5.11 4.02 -6.45
N GLY A 39 -5.90 2.95 -6.70
CA GLY A 39 -5.98 1.80 -5.81
C GLY A 39 -6.77 2.09 -4.53
N LEU A 40 -7.06 1.05 -3.77
CA LEU A 40 -7.65 1.16 -2.43
C LEU A 40 -6.60 0.87 -1.37
N TRP A 41 -6.29 1.87 -0.57
CA TRP A 41 -5.35 1.77 0.55
C TRP A 41 -6.07 1.29 1.80
N CYS A 42 -5.50 0.29 2.46
CA CYS A 42 -6.05 -0.32 3.67
C CYS A 42 -4.95 -0.87 4.56
N SER A 43 -5.32 -1.24 5.78
CA SER A 43 -4.47 -2.01 6.70
C SER A 43 -5.23 -3.25 7.18
N PRO A 44 -4.57 -4.32 7.65
CA PRO A 44 -5.24 -5.36 8.41
C PRO A 44 -5.87 -4.77 9.68
N VAL A 45 -7.06 -5.25 10.05
CA VAL A 45 -7.73 -4.80 11.30
C VAL A 45 -6.89 -5.17 12.53
N GLU A 46 -6.18 -6.30 12.48
CA GLU A 46 -5.34 -6.79 13.58
C GLU A 46 -3.89 -6.26 13.52
N SER A 47 -3.60 -5.24 12.68
CA SER A 47 -2.28 -4.62 12.63
C SER A 47 -1.94 -3.96 13.95
N GLU A 48 -0.72 -4.15 14.46
CA GLU A 48 -0.21 -3.46 15.66
C GLU A 48 0.24 -2.04 15.35
N TRP A 49 0.57 -1.74 14.08
CA TRP A 49 0.94 -0.41 13.58
C TRP A 49 0.30 -0.15 12.22
N GLY A 50 -1.04 -0.07 12.22
CA GLY A 50 -1.84 0.25 11.04
C GLY A 50 -2.11 1.75 10.88
N TRP A 51 -2.98 2.10 9.92
CA TRP A 51 -3.30 3.49 9.63
C TRP A 51 -3.92 4.24 10.81
N ILE A 52 -4.75 3.58 11.63
CA ILE A 52 -5.36 4.20 12.81
C ILE A 52 -4.30 4.57 13.86
N ASP A 53 -3.30 3.69 14.06
CA ASP A 53 -2.25 3.88 15.07
C ASP A 53 -1.35 5.04 14.66
N TRP A 54 -0.92 5.05 13.40
CA TRP A 54 -0.12 6.13 12.85
C TRP A 54 -0.86 7.47 12.87
N CYS A 55 -2.11 7.53 12.38
CA CYS A 55 -2.91 8.76 12.41
C CYS A 55 -3.11 9.30 13.82
N THR A 56 -3.29 8.41 14.80
CA THR A 56 -3.45 8.78 16.19
C THR A 56 -2.16 9.34 16.78
N ALA A 57 -1.03 8.66 16.52
CA ALA A 57 0.28 9.09 16.99
C ALA A 57 0.70 10.45 16.42
N GLU A 58 0.43 10.68 15.10
CA GLU A 58 0.79 11.90 14.39
C GLU A 58 -0.29 13.00 14.45
N ASN A 59 -1.42 12.73 15.13
CA ASN A 59 -2.60 13.61 15.15
C ASN A 59 -3.07 14.02 13.74
N PHE A 60 -3.00 13.05 12.80
CA PHE A 60 -3.30 13.28 11.39
C PHE A 60 -4.68 12.73 11.03
N ARG A 61 -5.54 13.56 10.42
CA ARG A 61 -6.88 13.18 9.94
C ARG A 61 -7.72 12.34 10.91
N THR A 62 -7.59 12.59 12.21
CA THR A 62 -8.27 11.80 13.27
C THR A 62 -9.81 11.83 13.15
N GLY A 63 -10.39 12.84 12.51
CA GLY A 63 -11.83 12.91 12.20
C GLY A 63 -12.27 11.81 11.26
N SER A 64 -11.47 11.45 10.25
CA SER A 64 -11.81 10.41 9.27
C SER A 64 -11.74 8.99 9.82
N LEU A 65 -11.17 8.79 11.03
CA LEU A 65 -11.09 7.48 11.66
C LEU A 65 -12.42 6.96 12.20
N LYS A 66 -13.47 7.79 12.20
CA LYS A 66 -14.80 7.47 12.73
C LYS A 66 -15.68 6.72 11.73
N SER A 67 -15.30 6.66 10.47
CA SER A 67 -16.06 6.02 9.41
C SER A 67 -15.12 5.26 8.46
N GLY A 68 -15.67 4.36 7.68
CA GLY A 68 -14.89 3.63 6.69
C GLY A 68 -15.54 2.34 6.21
N THR A 69 -14.70 1.49 5.65
CA THR A 69 -15.10 0.20 5.09
C THR A 69 -14.20 -0.89 5.61
N LYS A 70 -14.80 -1.98 6.06
CA LYS A 70 -14.15 -3.25 6.31
C LYS A 70 -14.49 -4.21 5.19
N PHE A 71 -13.55 -5.07 4.82
CA PHE A 71 -13.72 -6.02 3.73
C PHE A 71 -12.68 -7.14 3.82
N LYS A 72 -12.85 -8.14 2.98
CA LYS A 72 -11.87 -9.21 2.76
C LYS A 72 -11.42 -9.20 1.31
N ILE A 73 -10.39 -9.99 1.00
CA ILE A 73 -9.96 -10.24 -0.37
C ILE A 73 -10.16 -11.70 -0.75
N LYS A 74 -10.39 -11.96 -2.03
CA LYS A 74 -10.55 -13.31 -2.56
C LYS A 74 -9.29 -14.14 -2.34
N LYS A 75 -9.48 -15.45 -2.18
CA LYS A 75 -8.41 -16.43 -1.91
C LYS A 75 -7.30 -16.47 -2.96
N ASP A 76 -7.65 -16.22 -4.21
CA ASP A 76 -6.74 -16.25 -5.37
C ASP A 76 -6.05 -14.91 -5.64
N ALA A 77 -6.28 -13.90 -4.80
CA ALA A 77 -5.61 -12.61 -4.90
C ALA A 77 -4.09 -12.76 -4.81
N LYS A 78 -3.38 -12.23 -5.80
CA LYS A 78 -1.91 -12.27 -5.87
C LYS A 78 -1.31 -10.97 -5.37
N LEU A 79 -0.66 -11.01 -4.21
CA LEU A 79 -0.04 -9.84 -3.60
C LEU A 79 1.48 -9.88 -3.75
N LEU A 80 2.08 -8.74 -4.12
CA LEU A 80 3.51 -8.50 -3.96
C LEU A 80 3.76 -8.14 -2.50
N VAL A 81 4.40 -9.04 -1.75
CA VAL A 81 4.64 -8.84 -0.32
C VAL A 81 6.05 -8.33 -0.08
N ILE A 82 6.17 -7.26 0.69
CA ILE A 82 7.43 -6.70 1.19
C ILE A 82 7.45 -6.90 2.70
N SER A 83 8.13 -7.93 3.15
CA SER A 83 8.23 -8.31 4.57
C SER A 83 9.58 -7.95 5.19
N CYS A 84 10.55 -7.57 4.37
CA CYS A 84 11.87 -7.11 4.79
C CYS A 84 12.51 -6.23 3.70
N TYR A 85 13.65 -5.64 4.01
CA TYR A 85 14.37 -4.79 3.05
C TYR A 85 14.85 -5.57 1.81
N ASP A 86 15.25 -6.84 1.96
CA ASP A 86 15.67 -7.67 0.83
C ASP A 86 14.53 -7.93 -0.17
N ASP A 87 13.29 -8.03 0.30
CA ASP A 87 12.11 -8.13 -0.58
C ASP A 87 11.95 -6.86 -1.43
N LEU A 88 12.14 -5.68 -0.82
CA LEU A 88 12.14 -4.41 -1.55
C LEU A 88 13.25 -4.36 -2.59
N LEU A 89 14.48 -4.77 -2.26
CA LEU A 89 15.58 -4.82 -3.20
C LEU A 89 15.30 -5.77 -4.36
N ALA A 90 14.71 -6.94 -4.08
CA ALA A 90 14.31 -7.90 -5.10
C ALA A 90 13.22 -7.31 -6.02
N ALA A 91 12.21 -6.65 -5.45
CA ALA A 91 11.17 -5.98 -6.21
C ALA A 91 11.73 -4.84 -7.07
N LEU A 92 12.64 -4.00 -6.54
CA LEU A 92 13.30 -2.93 -7.29
C LEU A 92 14.25 -3.47 -8.39
N LYS A 93 14.88 -4.63 -8.19
CA LYS A 93 15.66 -5.28 -9.27
C LYS A 93 14.76 -5.72 -10.41
N LYS A 94 13.59 -6.29 -10.11
CA LYS A 94 12.66 -6.83 -11.11
C LYS A 94 11.80 -5.75 -11.75
N TYR A 95 11.24 -4.83 -10.97
CA TYR A 95 10.25 -3.85 -11.39
C TYR A 95 10.74 -2.40 -11.30
N GLY A 96 11.98 -2.19 -10.86
CA GLY A 96 12.49 -0.83 -10.68
C GLY A 96 12.68 -0.10 -12.00
N THR A 97 12.24 1.15 -12.04
CA THR A 97 12.52 2.09 -13.11
C THR A 97 13.33 3.27 -12.58
N ARG A 98 14.18 3.84 -13.44
CA ARG A 98 14.91 5.06 -13.07
C ARG A 98 13.97 6.25 -13.12
N ASP A 99 14.05 7.06 -12.08
CA ASP A 99 13.45 8.39 -12.08
C ASP A 99 14.55 9.45 -12.20
N PHE A 100 14.63 10.10 -13.35
CA PHE A 100 15.64 11.13 -13.64
C PHE A 100 15.51 12.40 -12.78
N ARG A 101 14.45 12.51 -11.96
CA ARG A 101 14.30 13.60 -10.98
C ARG A 101 15.21 13.44 -9.79
N PHE A 102 15.78 12.24 -9.58
CA PHE A 102 16.79 11.99 -8.55
C PHE A 102 18.20 12.18 -9.10
N LEU A 103 18.98 13.01 -8.40
CA LEU A 103 20.39 13.26 -8.73
C LEU A 103 21.27 12.00 -8.64
N TYR A 104 20.78 10.94 -7.97
CA TYR A 104 21.53 9.72 -7.67
C TYR A 104 21.07 8.48 -8.45
N HIS A 105 20.29 8.64 -9.51
CA HIS A 105 19.79 7.54 -10.33
C HIS A 105 19.03 6.44 -9.53
N GLU A 106 18.33 6.82 -8.48
CA GLU A 106 17.56 5.90 -7.69
C GLU A 106 16.46 5.21 -8.50
N LYS A 107 16.29 3.91 -8.23
CA LYS A 107 15.18 3.15 -8.79
C LYS A 107 13.97 3.24 -7.87
N VAL A 108 12.83 3.56 -8.45
CA VAL A 108 11.52 3.45 -7.82
C VAL A 108 10.73 2.31 -8.43
N LEU A 109 9.75 1.77 -7.71
CA LEU A 109 8.87 0.71 -8.22
C LEU A 109 8.04 1.22 -9.40
N ASN A 110 7.98 0.40 -10.45
CA ASN A 110 7.09 0.60 -11.58
C ASN A 110 5.81 -0.20 -11.33
N PHE A 111 4.77 0.46 -10.84
CA PHE A 111 3.50 -0.18 -10.52
C PHE A 111 2.76 -0.70 -11.74
N ASP A 112 2.89 -0.05 -12.91
CA ASP A 112 2.30 -0.57 -14.15
C ASP A 112 2.94 -1.93 -14.53
N ALA A 113 4.24 -2.09 -14.33
CA ALA A 113 4.92 -3.37 -14.57
C ALA A 113 4.51 -4.46 -13.55
N ILE A 114 4.31 -4.08 -12.28
CA ILE A 114 3.84 -5.00 -11.24
C ILE A 114 2.42 -5.49 -11.57
N ILE A 115 1.53 -4.57 -11.94
CA ILE A 115 0.15 -4.88 -12.36
C ILE A 115 0.14 -5.75 -13.61
N HIS A 116 0.96 -5.44 -14.61
CA HIS A 116 1.09 -6.23 -15.84
C HIS A 116 1.56 -7.67 -15.58
N ASP A 117 2.37 -7.88 -14.55
CA ASP A 117 2.84 -9.21 -14.12
C ASP A 117 1.78 -9.99 -13.30
N GLY A 118 0.56 -9.43 -13.22
CA GLY A 118 -0.64 -10.06 -12.67
C GLY A 118 -0.73 -9.99 -11.15
N TYR A 119 -0.11 -9.01 -10.50
CA TYR A 119 -0.37 -8.73 -9.10
C TYR A 119 -1.63 -7.88 -8.93
N ASP A 120 -2.43 -8.23 -7.93
CA ASP A 120 -3.68 -7.55 -7.56
C ASP A 120 -3.48 -6.48 -6.50
N GLY A 121 -2.32 -6.47 -5.86
CA GLY A 121 -1.97 -5.49 -4.83
C GLY A 121 -0.53 -5.62 -4.38
N MET A 122 -0.10 -4.66 -3.54
CA MET A 122 1.19 -4.69 -2.86
C MET A 122 0.96 -4.53 -1.35
N TYR A 123 1.53 -5.45 -0.58
CA TYR A 123 1.44 -5.47 0.87
C TYR A 123 2.81 -5.23 1.50
N LEU A 124 2.91 -4.15 2.26
CA LEU A 124 4.03 -3.85 3.13
C LEU A 124 3.66 -4.26 4.55
N THR A 125 4.33 -5.30 5.07
CA THR A 125 4.11 -5.76 6.45
C THR A 125 4.66 -4.76 7.46
N GLU A 126 4.28 -4.87 8.73
CA GLU A 126 4.83 -4.04 9.80
C GLU A 126 6.36 -4.13 9.88
N ILE A 127 6.92 -5.35 9.87
CA ILE A 127 8.37 -5.56 9.87
C ILE A 127 9.01 -4.99 8.59
N GLY A 128 8.36 -5.20 7.44
CA GLY A 128 8.79 -4.61 6.16
C GLY A 128 8.81 -3.10 6.21
N ASN A 129 7.78 -2.47 6.78
CA ASN A 129 7.72 -1.03 6.98
C ASN A 129 8.90 -0.53 7.81
N TYR A 130 9.15 -1.13 8.97
CA TYR A 130 10.26 -0.76 9.82
C TYR A 130 11.63 -0.87 9.12
N GLN A 131 11.86 -1.97 8.38
CA GLN A 131 13.13 -2.21 7.70
C GLN A 131 13.32 -1.39 6.42
N CYS A 132 12.24 -1.06 5.73
CA CYS A 132 12.26 -0.32 4.47
C CYS A 132 12.15 1.19 4.64
N HIS A 133 11.98 1.67 5.87
CA HIS A 133 11.87 3.07 6.19
C HIS A 133 13.26 3.67 6.40
N LEU A 134 13.75 4.43 5.43
CA LEU A 134 15.06 5.07 5.45
C LEU A 134 16.23 4.08 5.65
N PRO A 135 16.44 3.08 4.79
CA PRO A 135 17.51 2.12 4.93
C PRO A 135 18.90 2.77 4.72
N MET A 136 19.53 3.19 5.80
CA MET A 136 20.84 3.90 5.79
C MET A 136 21.97 3.12 5.13
N ASN A 137 21.90 1.79 5.10
CA ASN A 137 22.93 0.90 4.54
C ASN A 137 22.52 0.27 3.21
N GLY A 138 21.48 0.79 2.57
CA GLY A 138 21.02 0.30 1.28
C GLY A 138 21.93 0.76 0.13
N PRO A 139 21.87 0.08 -1.02
CA PRO A 139 22.57 0.53 -2.20
C PRO A 139 21.99 1.86 -2.70
N ALA A 140 22.87 2.78 -3.10
CA ALA A 140 22.51 4.13 -3.55
C ALA A 140 21.51 4.20 -4.73
N TRP A 141 21.30 3.08 -5.44
CA TRP A 141 20.33 2.99 -6.52
C TRP A 141 18.90 2.63 -6.06
N ALA A 142 18.75 2.17 -4.81
CA ALA A 142 17.45 1.73 -4.30
C ALA A 142 16.75 2.85 -3.55
N SER A 143 15.54 3.19 -3.96
CA SER A 143 14.65 4.04 -3.19
C SER A 143 14.01 3.26 -2.04
N ASP A 144 13.74 3.94 -0.96
CA ASP A 144 13.06 3.39 0.21
C ASP A 144 11.52 3.46 0.09
N LEU A 145 10.82 3.07 1.15
CA LEU A 145 9.37 3.18 1.28
C LEU A 145 8.95 4.20 2.35
N ASN A 146 9.75 5.23 2.59
CA ASN A 146 9.51 6.22 3.64
C ASN A 146 8.14 6.94 3.55
N ALA A 147 7.50 6.90 2.40
CA ALA A 147 6.15 7.43 2.21
C ALA A 147 5.03 6.44 2.60
N TRP A 148 5.38 5.20 2.98
CA TRP A 148 4.45 4.20 3.50
C TRP A 148 4.55 4.22 5.03
N ASP A 149 3.73 5.03 5.66
CA ASP A 149 3.89 5.44 7.06
C ASP A 149 3.61 4.33 8.10
N CYS A 150 2.92 3.27 7.68
CA CYS A 150 2.51 2.15 8.54
C CYS A 150 2.36 0.85 7.73
N GLU A 151 2.03 -0.25 8.40
CA GLU A 151 1.61 -1.49 7.73
C GLU A 151 0.44 -1.20 6.79
N SER A 152 0.65 -1.45 5.50
CA SER A 152 -0.28 -1.01 4.47
C SER A 152 -0.38 -2.01 3.33
N LEU A 153 -1.58 -2.12 2.79
CA LEU A 153 -1.89 -2.82 1.56
C LEU A 153 -2.54 -1.84 0.59
N VAL A 154 -2.05 -1.77 -0.64
CA VAL A 154 -2.75 -1.11 -1.73
C VAL A 154 -3.28 -2.16 -2.71
N LEU A 155 -4.59 -2.17 -2.92
CA LEU A 155 -5.26 -3.01 -3.91
C LEU A 155 -5.29 -2.30 -5.25
N PHE A 156 -4.83 -2.97 -6.31
CA PHE A 156 -4.70 -2.39 -7.64
C PHE A 156 -5.99 -2.42 -8.45
N ASN A 157 -6.85 -3.42 -8.17
CA ASN A 157 -8.16 -3.57 -8.80
C ASN A 157 -9.22 -3.92 -7.75
N LYS A 158 -10.49 -3.68 -8.11
CA LYS A 158 -11.63 -3.92 -7.23
C LYS A 158 -12.13 -5.36 -7.24
N ASP A 159 -11.78 -6.12 -8.26
CA ASP A 159 -12.37 -7.43 -8.53
C ASP A 159 -12.03 -8.48 -7.47
N ILE A 160 -10.99 -8.22 -6.69
CA ILE A 160 -10.57 -9.08 -5.58
C ILE A 160 -11.23 -8.74 -4.24
N ILE A 161 -11.99 -7.64 -4.15
CA ILE A 161 -12.64 -7.20 -2.90
C ILE A 161 -13.93 -7.99 -2.70
N CYS A 162 -14.19 -8.45 -1.47
CA CYS A 162 -15.39 -9.17 -1.08
C CYS A 162 -15.75 -8.87 0.39
N ASP A 163 -16.92 -9.35 0.84
CA ASP A 163 -17.39 -9.27 2.23
C ASP A 163 -17.36 -7.84 2.80
N ILE A 164 -17.90 -6.89 2.01
CA ILE A 164 -17.86 -5.47 2.33
C ILE A 164 -18.86 -5.11 3.42
N THR A 165 -18.39 -4.41 4.45
CA THR A 165 -19.22 -3.80 5.50
C THR A 165 -18.78 -2.37 5.76
N TYR A 166 -19.72 -1.51 6.12
CA TYR A 166 -19.46 -0.09 6.39
C TYR A 166 -19.63 0.22 7.87
N PHE A 167 -18.87 1.19 8.37
CA PHE A 167 -19.04 1.72 9.73
C PHE A 167 -18.95 3.24 9.72
N GLY A 168 -19.60 3.86 10.73
CA GLY A 168 -19.72 5.31 10.82
C GLY A 168 -20.62 5.92 9.74
N GLU A 169 -20.77 7.24 9.77
CA GLU A 169 -21.53 7.97 8.78
C GLU A 169 -20.69 8.25 7.54
N LYS A 170 -21.32 8.15 6.37
CA LYS A 170 -20.68 8.55 5.11
C LYS A 170 -20.49 10.06 5.12
N GLU A 171 -19.23 10.52 5.01
CA GLU A 171 -18.97 11.94 4.74
C GLU A 171 -19.55 12.30 3.37
N GLU A 172 -20.39 13.34 3.32
CA GLU A 172 -21.03 13.83 2.08
C GLU A 172 -20.04 14.50 1.12
#